data_57089c033183db6a2923907d8451ff0c
#
_entry.id   57089c033183db6a2923907d8451ff0c
#
_cell.length_a   1.000
_cell.length_b   1.000
_cell.length_c   1.000
_cell.angle_alpha   90.00
_cell.angle_beta   90.00
_cell.angle_gamma   90.00
#
_symmetry.space_group_name_H-M   'P 1'
#
loop_
_entity.id
_entity.type
_entity.pdbx_description
1 polymer ?
#
loop_
_entity_poly.entity_id
_entity_poly.type
_entity_poly.pdbx_seq_one_letter_code
_entity_poly.pdbx_strand_id
1 'polypeptide(L)' 'MDNVSYTEAKKELTAIVTAIETGELDVDALTEKVKRASELILFCRERLTHTDQELQKILDNIV' A
#
# COMPACT_ATOMS: atom_id res chain seq x y z
N MET A 1 -1.74 -10.01 -5.78
CA MET A 1 -2.55 -8.87 -5.25
C MET A 1 -3.86 -8.66 -5.98
N ASP A 2 -4.25 -9.63 -6.77
CA ASP A 2 -5.39 -9.46 -7.68
C ASP A 2 -6.74 -9.28 -6.98
N ASN A 3 -6.85 -9.73 -5.73
CA ASN A 3 -8.09 -9.66 -4.98
C ASN A 3 -8.06 -8.66 -3.81
N VAL A 4 -7.04 -7.79 -3.79
CA VAL A 4 -6.85 -6.85 -2.69
C VAL A 4 -7.23 -5.44 -3.16
N SER A 5 -8.18 -4.81 -2.46
CA SER A 5 -8.53 -3.42 -2.75
C SER A 5 -7.50 -2.48 -2.09
N TYR A 6 -7.51 -1.21 -2.53
CA TYR A 6 -6.67 -0.19 -1.92
C TYR A 6 -6.91 -0.08 -0.41
N THR A 7 -8.18 -0.09 -0.01
CA THR A 7 -8.55 0.00 1.41
C THR A 7 -8.01 -1.18 2.21
N GLU A 8 -8.11 -2.39 1.66
CA GLU A 8 -7.59 -3.59 2.32
C GLU A 8 -6.07 -3.57 2.39
N ALA A 9 -5.41 -3.14 1.31
CA ALA A 9 -3.95 -3.02 1.29
C ALA A 9 -3.48 -2.02 2.35
N LYS A 10 -4.17 -0.90 2.48
CA LYS A 10 -3.84 0.12 3.47
C LYS A 10 -4.02 -0.40 4.89
N LYS A 11 -5.07 -1.15 5.15
CA LYS A 11 -5.30 -1.77 6.46
C LYS A 11 -4.19 -2.77 6.80
N GLU A 12 -3.84 -3.62 5.86
CA GLU A 12 -2.78 -4.60 6.07
C GLU A 12 -1.45 -3.90 6.33
N LEU A 13 -1.14 -2.87 5.55
CA LEU A 13 0.08 -2.10 5.74
C LEU A 13 0.14 -1.46 7.12
N THR A 14 -0.96 -0.88 7.57
CA THR A 14 -1.05 -0.29 8.91
C THR A 14 -0.81 -1.32 9.99
N ALA A 15 -1.38 -2.52 9.84
CA ALA A 15 -1.18 -3.61 10.79
C ALA A 15 0.28 -4.06 10.83
N ILE A 16 0.94 -4.12 9.67
CA ILE A 16 2.36 -4.48 9.59
C ILE A 16 3.23 -3.44 10.29
N VAL A 17 2.98 -2.16 10.03
CA VAL A 17 3.74 -1.07 10.64
C VAL A 17 3.58 -1.11 12.17
N THR A 18 2.37 -1.34 12.66
CA THR A 18 2.11 -1.48 14.08
C THR A 18 2.90 -2.64 14.69
N ALA A 19 2.91 -3.79 14.01
CA ALA A 19 3.65 -4.97 14.47
C ALA A 19 5.16 -4.69 14.53
N ILE A 20 5.69 -3.96 13.56
CA ILE A 20 7.10 -3.58 13.55
C ILE A 20 7.41 -2.63 14.71
N GLU A 21 6.54 -1.65 14.95
CA GLU A 21 6.72 -0.67 16.01
C GLU A 21 6.69 -1.28 17.41
N THR A 22 5.92 -2.35 17.61
CA THR A 22 5.86 -3.01 18.92
C THR A 22 7.15 -3.74 19.27
N GLY A 23 7.96 -4.05 18.27
CA GLY A 23 9.26 -4.72 18.50
C GLY A 23 9.15 -6.18 18.94
N GLU A 24 7.99 -6.81 18.78
CA GLU A 24 7.75 -8.19 19.19
C GLU A 24 8.16 -9.23 18.15
N LEU A 25 8.56 -8.79 16.96
CA LEU A 25 8.89 -9.70 15.86
C LEU A 25 10.37 -10.11 15.93
N ASP A 26 10.62 -11.39 15.68
CA ASP A 26 12.00 -11.85 15.50
C ASP A 26 12.50 -11.43 14.11
N VAL A 27 13.80 -11.70 13.83
CA VAL A 27 14.43 -11.24 12.57
C VAL A 27 13.74 -11.83 11.35
N ASP A 28 13.39 -13.12 11.40
CA ASP A 28 12.76 -13.77 10.27
C ASP A 28 11.36 -13.23 10.01
N ALA A 29 10.57 -13.06 11.06
CA ALA A 29 9.23 -12.50 10.95
C ALA A 29 9.29 -11.04 10.49
N LEU A 30 10.26 -10.28 10.98
CA LEU A 30 10.46 -8.89 10.57
C LEU A 30 10.78 -8.81 9.08
N THR A 31 11.66 -9.68 8.58
CA THR A 31 12.02 -9.72 7.16
C THR A 31 10.80 -9.98 6.28
N GLU A 32 9.96 -10.95 6.66
CA GLU A 32 8.74 -11.27 5.92
C GLU A 32 7.76 -10.09 5.93
N LYS A 33 7.62 -9.43 7.08
CA LYS A 33 6.72 -8.27 7.20
C LYS A 33 7.20 -7.10 6.36
N VAL A 34 8.51 -6.83 6.35
CA VAL A 34 9.07 -5.74 5.54
C VAL A 34 8.88 -6.04 4.05
N LYS A 35 9.07 -7.29 3.64
CA LYS A 35 8.87 -7.70 2.26
C LYS A 35 7.41 -7.47 1.84
N ARG A 36 6.48 -7.91 2.68
CA ARG A 36 5.05 -7.72 2.39
C ARG A 36 4.67 -6.24 2.38
N ALA A 37 5.20 -5.46 3.32
CA ALA A 37 4.97 -4.02 3.37
C ALA A 37 5.44 -3.34 2.09
N SER A 38 6.59 -3.73 1.56
CA SER A 38 7.11 -3.19 0.30
C SER A 38 6.18 -3.45 -0.87
N GLU A 39 5.62 -4.66 -0.95
CA GLU A 39 4.65 -5.02 -1.98
C GLU A 39 3.38 -4.17 -1.88
N LEU A 40 2.90 -3.97 -0.65
CA LEU A 40 1.69 -3.18 -0.40
C LEU A 40 1.92 -1.71 -0.71
N ILE A 41 3.09 -1.17 -0.38
CA ILE A 41 3.43 0.21 -0.67
C ILE A 41 3.43 0.44 -2.19
N LEU A 42 4.06 -0.46 -2.93
CA LEU A 42 4.10 -0.37 -4.38
C LEU A 42 2.70 -0.42 -4.97
N PHE A 43 1.87 -1.34 -4.50
CA PHE A 43 0.48 -1.45 -4.94
C PHE A 43 -0.30 -0.16 -4.69
N CYS A 44 -0.18 0.41 -3.48
CA CYS A 44 -0.88 1.64 -3.12
C CYS A 44 -0.41 2.82 -3.97
N ARG A 45 0.90 2.92 -4.22
CA ARG A 45 1.46 4.00 -5.04
C ARG A 45 0.94 3.91 -6.48
N GLU A 46 0.89 2.72 -7.04
CA GLU A 46 0.37 2.53 -8.39
C GLU A 46 -1.10 2.90 -8.51
N ARG A 47 -1.90 2.56 -7.48
CA ARG A 47 -3.32 2.92 -7.47
C ARG A 47 -3.51 4.43 -7.38
N LEU A 48 -2.75 5.10 -6.54
CA LEU A 48 -2.83 6.56 -6.41
C LEU A 48 -2.38 7.26 -7.68
N THR A 49 -1.31 6.79 -8.31
CA THR A 49 -0.83 7.36 -9.58
C THR A 49 -1.89 7.23 -10.65
N HIS A 50 -2.53 6.07 -10.74
CA HIS A 50 -3.59 5.85 -11.71
C HIS A 50 -4.78 6.79 -11.47
N THR A 51 -5.16 6.97 -10.20
CA THR A 51 -6.24 7.88 -9.82
C THR A 51 -5.92 9.31 -10.20
N ASP A 52 -4.68 9.74 -9.98
CA ASP A 52 -4.23 11.08 -10.34
C ASP A 52 -4.32 11.29 -11.86
N GLN A 53 -3.94 10.30 -12.66
CA GLN A 53 -4.03 10.35 -14.11
C GLN A 53 -5.46 10.46 -14.58
N GLU A 54 -6.37 9.70 -13.99
CA GLU A 54 -7.79 9.74 -14.31
C GLU A 54 -8.40 11.10 -13.98
N LEU A 55 -8.04 11.64 -12.81
CA LEU A 55 -8.50 12.95 -12.38
C LEU A 55 -8.01 14.04 -13.34
N GLN A 56 -6.75 13.95 -13.77
CA GLN A 56 -6.16 14.91 -14.69
C GLN A 56 -6.90 14.92 -16.03
N LYS A 57 -7.29 13.75 -16.52
CA LYS A 57 -8.06 13.65 -17.75
C LYS A 57 -9.42 14.34 -17.63
N ILE A 58 -10.07 14.20 -16.49
CA ILE A 58 -11.37 14.84 -16.24
C ILE A 58 -11.19 16.35 -16.21
N LEU A 59 -10.18 16.85 -15.54
CA LEU A 59 -9.91 18.28 -15.46
C LEU A 59 -9.57 18.87 -16.82
N ASP A 60 -8.80 18.15 -17.62
CA ASP A 60 -8.43 18.60 -18.99
C ASP A 60 -9.65 18.71 -19.89
N ASN A 61 -10.66 17.88 -19.68
CA ASN A 61 -11.89 17.92 -20.50
C ASN A 61 -12.86 19.02 -20.06
N ILE A 62 -12.76 19.49 -18.84
CA ILE A 62 -13.63 20.54 -18.29
C ILE A 62 -13.09 21.92 -18.65
N VAL A 63 -11.78 22.03 -18.70
CA VAL A 63 -11.11 23.29 -19.03
C VAL A 63 -10.92 23.41 -20.52
#